data_f4407f36eea62b4be3ba4e4af34a7509
#
_entry.id   f4407f36eea62b4be3ba4e4af34a7509
#
_cell.length_a   1.000
_cell.length_b   1.000
_cell.length_c   1.000
_cell.angle_alpha   90.00
_cell.angle_beta   90.00
_cell.angle_gamma   90.00
#
_symmetry.space_group_name_H-M   'P 1'
#
loop_
_entity.id
_entity.type
_entity.pdbx_description
1 polymer ?
#
loop_
_entity_poly.entity_id
_entity_poly.type
_entity_poly.pdbx_seq_one_letter_code
_entity_poly.pdbx_strand_id
1 'polypeptide(L)'
;MARRTRVYKDAVPDARTAIAIGEAVMLPVYGRHQVLSQRPQVAELQGDVWYVHGYQPPISAGGTAEAYIDKHTGRILCITDGGE
;
A
#
# COMPACT_ATOMS: atom_id res chain seq x y z
N MET A 1 8.32 32.13 -17.57
CA MET A 1 9.04 31.71 -16.38
C MET A 1 9.58 30.32 -16.52
N ALA A 2 10.82 30.14 -16.18
CA ALA A 2 11.40 28.82 -16.23
C ALA A 2 10.90 27.98 -15.05
N ARG A 3 10.46 26.80 -15.35
CA ARG A 3 10.04 25.89 -14.32
C ARG A 3 11.13 24.86 -14.08
N ARG A 4 11.54 24.73 -12.86
CA ARG A 4 12.51 23.71 -12.51
C ARG A 4 11.78 22.39 -12.30
N THR A 5 12.17 21.37 -13.03
CA THR A 5 11.61 20.04 -12.87
C THR A 5 12.57 19.19 -12.07
N ARG A 6 12.06 18.63 -11.00
CA ARG A 6 12.85 17.74 -10.17
C ARG A 6 12.40 16.31 -10.42
N VAL A 7 13.34 15.47 -10.77
CA VAL A 7 13.05 14.07 -11.06
C VAL A 7 13.58 13.21 -9.92
N TYR A 8 12.71 12.42 -9.36
CA TYR A 8 13.09 11.50 -8.29
C TYR A 8 13.17 10.10 -8.84
N LYS A 9 14.16 9.36 -8.39
CA LYS A 9 14.33 8.00 -8.85
C LYS A 9 13.16 7.12 -8.46
N ASP A 10 12.71 7.26 -7.20
CA ASP A 10 11.63 6.45 -6.68
C ASP A 10 10.56 7.36 -6.09
N ALA A 11 9.34 7.19 -6.56
CA ALA A 11 8.20 7.94 -6.01
C ALA A 11 7.83 7.43 -4.62
N VAL A 12 8.07 6.13 -4.37
CA VAL A 12 7.71 5.51 -3.10
C VAL A 12 8.97 4.89 -2.49
N PRO A 13 9.80 5.70 -1.86
CA PRO A 13 11.13 5.25 -1.45
C PRO A 13 11.16 4.41 -0.19
N ASP A 14 10.10 4.44 0.62
CA ASP A 14 10.13 3.75 1.91
C ASP A 14 8.77 3.17 2.28
N ALA A 15 8.79 2.32 3.29
CA ALA A 15 7.60 1.61 3.73
C ALA A 15 6.53 2.55 4.25
N ARG A 16 6.93 3.60 4.94
CA ARG A 16 5.96 4.54 5.50
C ARG A 16 5.14 5.22 4.41
N THR A 17 5.81 5.63 3.34
CA THR A 17 5.13 6.23 2.19
C THR A 17 4.20 5.22 1.54
N ALA A 18 4.67 3.98 1.38
CA ALA A 18 3.87 2.92 0.78
C ALA A 18 2.61 2.66 1.60
N ILE A 19 2.73 2.63 2.93
CA ILE A 19 1.58 2.41 3.80
C ILE A 19 0.56 3.54 3.65
N ALA A 20 1.03 4.78 3.61
CA ALA A 20 0.12 5.92 3.47
C ALA A 20 -0.66 5.85 2.16
N ILE A 21 0.04 5.54 1.08
CA ILE A 21 -0.60 5.40 -0.23
C ILE A 21 -1.57 4.22 -0.22
N GLY A 22 -1.13 3.09 0.32
CA GLY A 22 -1.95 1.89 0.38
C GLY A 22 -3.25 2.11 1.12
N GLU A 23 -3.19 2.71 2.30
CA GLU A 23 -4.40 3.01 3.04
C GLU A 23 -5.31 3.97 2.29
N ALA A 24 -4.72 4.99 1.68
CA ALA A 24 -5.50 5.99 0.97
C ALA A 24 -6.33 5.38 -0.15
N VAL A 25 -5.76 4.41 -0.86
CA VAL A 25 -6.48 3.79 -1.99
C VAL A 25 -7.38 2.65 -1.55
N MET A 26 -7.11 2.03 -0.40
CA MET A 26 -7.97 0.98 0.11
C MET A 26 -9.24 1.54 0.78
N LEU A 27 -9.18 2.75 1.32
CA LEU A 27 -10.31 3.33 2.02
C LEU A 27 -11.59 3.40 1.19
N PRO A 28 -11.57 3.94 -0.05
CA PRO A 28 -12.81 3.99 -0.82
C PRO A 28 -13.29 2.63 -1.31
N VAL A 29 -12.41 1.63 -1.33
CA VAL A 29 -12.78 0.28 -1.78
C VAL A 29 -13.43 -0.52 -0.66
N TYR A 30 -12.80 -0.52 0.52
CA TYR A 30 -13.23 -1.39 1.61
C TYR A 30 -13.92 -0.65 2.75
N GLY A 31 -13.80 0.67 2.78
CA GLY A 31 -14.41 1.46 3.83
C GLY A 31 -13.49 1.66 5.01
N ARG A 32 -13.73 2.75 5.72
CA ARG A 32 -12.91 3.19 6.83
C ARG A 32 -12.84 2.16 7.95
N HIS A 33 -13.99 1.58 8.28
CA HIS A 33 -14.04 0.64 9.41
C HIS A 33 -13.13 -0.57 9.16
N GLN A 34 -13.22 -1.15 7.97
CA GLN A 34 -12.42 -2.33 7.66
C GLN A 34 -10.94 -2.00 7.62
N VAL A 35 -10.58 -0.92 6.94
CA VAL A 35 -9.16 -0.57 6.79
C VAL A 35 -8.53 -0.26 8.14
N LEU A 36 -9.19 0.56 8.96
CA LEU A 36 -8.62 0.95 10.24
C LEU A 36 -8.58 -0.22 11.23
N SER A 37 -9.54 -1.14 11.14
CA SER A 37 -9.55 -2.30 12.04
C SER A 37 -8.41 -3.27 11.73
N GLN A 38 -7.79 -3.16 10.57
CA GLN A 38 -6.69 -4.04 10.17
C GLN A 38 -5.32 -3.41 10.39
N ARG A 39 -5.28 -2.31 11.10
CA ARG A 39 -4.00 -1.72 11.47
C ARG A 39 -3.33 -2.54 12.56
N PRO A 40 -2.00 -2.52 12.63
CA PRO A 40 -1.10 -1.70 11.84
C PRO A 40 -0.91 -2.26 10.44
N GLN A 41 -0.75 -1.37 9.47
CA GLN A 41 -0.42 -1.78 8.12
C GLN A 41 1.07 -2.08 8.03
N VAL A 42 1.39 -3.02 7.17
CA VAL A 42 2.77 -3.47 6.93
C VAL A 42 3.07 -3.29 5.45
N ALA A 43 4.27 -2.88 5.13
CA ALA A 43 4.70 -2.79 3.75
C ALA A 43 5.97 -3.61 3.57
N GLU A 44 5.96 -4.49 2.58
CA GLU A 44 7.08 -5.35 2.25
C GLU A 44 7.52 -5.07 0.82
N LEU A 45 8.80 -4.88 0.63
CA LEU A 45 9.32 -4.63 -0.70
C LEU A 45 9.61 -5.95 -1.39
N GLN A 46 8.95 -6.18 -2.51
CA GLN A 46 9.13 -7.39 -3.31
C GLN A 46 9.62 -6.96 -4.68
N GLY A 47 10.94 -7.00 -4.87
CA GLY A 47 11.54 -6.47 -6.08
C GLY A 47 11.31 -4.96 -6.15
N ASP A 48 10.57 -4.51 -7.14
CA ASP A 48 10.26 -3.10 -7.32
C ASP A 48 8.83 -2.78 -6.95
N VAL A 49 8.19 -3.65 -6.17
CA VAL A 49 6.78 -3.50 -5.81
C VAL A 49 6.63 -3.52 -4.30
N TRP A 50 5.94 -2.53 -3.77
CA TRP A 50 5.55 -2.52 -2.37
C TRP A 50 4.26 -3.30 -2.19
N TYR A 51 4.28 -4.27 -1.32
CA TYR A 51 3.10 -5.04 -0.93
C TYR A 51 2.64 -4.52 0.43
N VAL A 52 1.49 -3.85 0.44
CA VAL A 52 0.94 -3.23 1.65
C VAL A 52 -0.27 -4.04 2.10
N HIS A 53 -0.28 -4.43 3.36
CA HIS A 53 -1.38 -5.21 3.91
C HIS A 53 -1.52 -4.95 5.40
N GLY A 54 -2.67 -5.31 5.95
CA GLY A 54 -2.88 -5.19 7.38
C GLY A 54 -2.20 -6.31 8.14
N TYR A 55 -1.98 -6.09 9.41
CA TYR A 55 -1.43 -7.11 10.29
C TYR A 55 -2.46 -8.24 10.45
N GLN A 56 -2.00 -9.46 10.34
CA GLN A 56 -2.85 -10.61 10.53
C GLN A 56 -2.17 -11.58 11.50
N PRO A 57 -2.77 -11.81 12.66
CA PRO A 57 -2.20 -12.77 13.61
C PRO A 57 -2.13 -14.17 13.01
N PRO A 58 -1.15 -14.97 13.42
CA PRO A 58 -0.97 -16.31 12.84
C PRO A 58 -2.20 -17.21 12.94
N ILE A 59 -3.04 -17.01 13.93
CA ILE A 59 -4.22 -17.87 14.11
C ILE A 59 -5.46 -17.32 13.43
N SER A 60 -5.36 -16.17 12.77
CA SER A 60 -6.49 -15.59 12.06
C SER A 60 -6.83 -16.38 10.81
N ALA A 61 -8.11 -16.46 10.53
CA ALA A 61 -8.56 -16.98 9.24
C ALA A 61 -8.83 -15.81 8.31
N GLY A 62 -8.66 -16.02 7.02
CA GLY A 62 -8.90 -15.02 6.01
C GLY A 62 -7.74 -14.06 5.88
N GLY A 63 -7.86 -13.12 4.97
CA GLY A 63 -6.82 -12.17 4.68
C GLY A 63 -7.19 -10.77 5.09
N THR A 64 -6.33 -9.83 4.71
CA THR A 64 -6.57 -8.42 4.93
C THR A 64 -6.66 -7.73 3.59
N ALA A 65 -7.14 -6.49 3.58
CA ALA A 65 -7.09 -5.65 2.39
C ALA A 65 -5.63 -5.44 2.02
N GLU A 66 -5.31 -5.50 0.74
CA GLU A 66 -3.95 -5.44 0.24
C GLU A 66 -3.85 -4.48 -0.92
N ALA A 67 -2.69 -3.85 -1.06
CA ALA A 67 -2.39 -3.00 -2.20
C ALA A 67 -0.98 -3.29 -2.68
N TYR A 68 -0.81 -3.27 -4.00
CA TYR A 68 0.49 -3.42 -4.64
C TYR A 68 0.81 -2.13 -5.36
N ILE A 69 1.97 -1.57 -5.06
CA ILE A 69 2.34 -0.24 -5.52
C ILE A 69 3.72 -0.28 -6.15
N ASP A 70 3.84 0.24 -7.37
CA ASP A 70 5.14 0.32 -8.04
C ASP A 70 6.02 1.31 -7.28
N LYS A 71 7.20 0.86 -6.90
CA LYS A 71 8.14 1.65 -6.11
C LYS A 71 8.60 2.90 -6.85
N HIS A 72 8.81 2.79 -8.14
CA HIS A 72 9.41 3.88 -8.92
C HIS A 72 8.40 4.95 -9.30
N THR A 73 7.21 4.54 -9.68
CA THR A 73 6.21 5.46 -10.22
C THR A 73 5.10 5.80 -9.24
N GLY A 74 4.89 4.96 -8.23
CA GLY A 74 3.75 5.11 -7.33
C GLY A 74 2.45 4.58 -7.91
N ARG A 75 2.52 3.92 -9.06
CA ARG A 75 1.34 3.37 -9.71
C ARG A 75 0.73 2.27 -8.86
N ILE A 76 -0.57 2.31 -8.73
CA ILE A 76 -1.31 1.25 -8.02
C ILE A 76 -1.51 0.10 -8.98
N LEU A 77 -0.88 -1.01 -8.69
CA LEU A 77 -0.91 -2.17 -9.59
C LEU A 77 -2.12 -3.05 -9.32
N CYS A 78 -2.52 -3.17 -8.06
CA CYS A 78 -3.60 -4.05 -7.70
C CYS A 78 -4.09 -3.69 -6.31
N ILE A 79 -5.40 -3.78 -6.10
CA ILE A 79 -6.01 -3.69 -4.77
C ILE A 79 -6.87 -4.92 -4.64
N THR A 80 -6.63 -5.71 -3.59
CA THR A 80 -7.36 -6.95 -3.41
C THR A 80 -7.55 -7.23 -1.93
N ASP A 81 -8.41 -8.18 -1.63
CA ASP A 81 -8.55 -8.55 -0.27
C ASP A 81 -8.07 -9.98 -0.14
N GLY A 82 -6.90 -10.21 0.28
CA GLY A 82 -6.21 -11.48 0.21
C GLY A 82 -6.91 -12.67 0.85
N GLY A 83 -8.12 -12.51 1.28
CA GLY A 83 -8.85 -13.56 1.91
C GLY A 83 -9.50 -14.53 0.98
N GLU A 84 -9.49 -14.29 -0.33
CA GLU A 84 -10.11 -15.19 -1.14
C GLU A 84 -10.17 -15.57 -2.16
#